data_288814a2178598606782d803d2e7d261
#
_entry.id   288814a2178598606782d803d2e7d261
#
_cell.length_a   1.000
_cell.length_b   1.000
_cell.length_c   1.000
_cell.angle_alpha   90.00
_cell.angle_beta   90.00
_cell.angle_gamma   90.00
#
_symmetry.space_group_name_H-M   'P 1'
#
loop_
_entity.id
_entity.type
_entity.pdbx_description
1 polymer ?
#
loop_
_entity_poly.entity_id
_entity_poly.type
_entity_poly.pdbx_seq_one_letter_code
_entity_poly.pdbx_strand_id
1 'polypeptide(L)'
;MIYTSGTTGRPKGVRRKSGTPDEMDNLYETINQAFDIGPGKRTIIPAPLYHSAPNTYGILCVVMGMDEMVLMPRFDPEDLLRLIEKHKTTHLQTVPTMFIRMLKLPEEERAKYIVSSLEFVVHAAAPCPPDIKQQMIDWWGPIINEYYGATEVGAVSFLDSNQWLGHRGSVGEAMKNC
;
A
#
# COMPACT_ATOMS: atom_id res chain seq x y z
N MET A 1 6.64 -19.05 -6.30
CA MET A 1 6.93 -18.39 -7.59
C MET A 1 5.81 -17.42 -7.88
N ILE A 2 6.12 -16.16 -8.18
CA ILE A 2 5.14 -15.12 -8.54
C ILE A 2 5.35 -14.81 -10.03
N TYR A 3 4.26 -14.69 -10.80
CA TYR A 3 4.34 -14.36 -12.22
C TYR A 3 4.06 -12.88 -12.44
N THR A 4 4.88 -12.24 -13.28
CA THR A 4 4.68 -10.87 -13.75
C THR A 4 4.31 -10.88 -15.23
N SER A 5 3.62 -9.84 -15.71
CA SER A 5 3.24 -9.71 -17.13
C SER A 5 4.43 -9.66 -18.10
N GLY A 6 5.61 -9.33 -17.58
CA GLY A 6 6.83 -9.15 -18.37
C GLY A 6 6.74 -7.95 -19.33
N THR A 7 7.84 -7.24 -19.52
CA THR A 7 7.92 -6.08 -20.45
C THR A 7 7.84 -6.49 -21.93
N THR A 8 8.03 -7.76 -22.24
CA THR A 8 8.02 -8.32 -23.60
C THR A 8 6.72 -9.05 -23.95
N GLY A 9 5.68 -8.92 -23.13
CA GLY A 9 4.38 -9.56 -23.35
C GLY A 9 4.29 -11.05 -22.98
N ARG A 10 5.38 -11.68 -22.58
CA ARG A 10 5.36 -13.07 -22.05
C ARG A 10 5.48 -13.04 -20.53
N PRO A 11 4.58 -13.72 -19.78
CA PRO A 11 4.68 -13.80 -18.32
C PRO A 11 6.03 -14.39 -17.89
N LYS A 12 6.64 -13.77 -16.88
CA LYS A 12 7.91 -14.24 -16.29
C LYS A 12 7.65 -14.69 -14.85
N GLY A 13 8.13 -15.89 -14.51
CA GLY A 13 8.11 -16.39 -13.14
C GLY A 13 9.29 -15.84 -12.35
N VAL A 14 9.00 -15.07 -11.32
CA VAL A 14 10.00 -14.58 -10.35
C VAL A 14 10.22 -15.65 -9.28
N ARG A 15 11.47 -16.11 -9.14
CA ARG A 15 11.88 -17.11 -8.15
C ARG A 15 12.81 -16.43 -7.14
N ARG A 16 12.31 -16.19 -5.95
CA ARG A 16 13.14 -15.73 -4.83
C ARG A 16 13.77 -16.94 -4.13
N LYS A 17 15.02 -16.80 -3.69
CA LYS A 17 15.66 -17.78 -2.81
C LYS A 17 15.13 -17.58 -1.39
N SER A 18 15.11 -18.64 -0.60
CA SER A 18 14.91 -18.51 0.85
C SER A 18 16.11 -17.80 1.45
N GLY A 19 15.85 -16.83 2.32
CA GLY A 19 16.90 -16.10 3.03
C GLY A 19 17.52 -16.92 4.16
N THR A 20 18.68 -16.49 4.62
CA THR A 20 19.28 -16.90 5.89
C THR A 20 18.48 -16.33 7.06
N PRO A 21 18.65 -16.81 8.31
CA PRO A 21 17.98 -16.21 9.48
C PRO A 21 18.17 -14.69 9.59
N ASP A 22 19.39 -14.19 9.40
CA ASP A 22 19.69 -12.74 9.44
C ASP A 22 18.99 -11.96 8.33
N GLU A 23 18.88 -12.54 7.12
CA GLU A 23 18.11 -11.93 6.02
C GLU A 23 16.60 -11.95 6.30
N MET A 24 16.11 -12.92 7.09
CA MET A 24 14.71 -12.95 7.50
C MET A 24 14.39 -11.88 8.55
N ASP A 25 15.29 -11.61 9.50
CA ASP A 25 15.14 -10.53 10.48
C ASP A 25 15.15 -9.16 9.77
N ASN A 26 16.06 -8.98 8.82
CA ASN A 26 16.13 -7.79 7.97
C ASN A 26 14.84 -7.61 7.12
N LEU A 27 14.29 -8.70 6.59
CA LEU A 27 13.03 -8.68 5.87
C LEU A 27 11.87 -8.23 6.77
N TYR A 28 11.86 -8.64 8.03
CA TYR A 28 10.87 -8.24 9.02
C TYR A 28 10.88 -6.73 9.29
N GLU A 29 12.08 -6.14 9.47
CA GLU A 29 12.25 -4.69 9.61
C GLU A 29 11.74 -3.95 8.36
N THR A 30 12.09 -4.43 7.17
CA THR A 30 11.65 -3.87 5.89
C THR A 30 10.11 -3.91 5.74
N ILE A 31 9.50 -5.03 6.09
CA ILE A 31 8.04 -5.20 6.05
C ILE A 31 7.37 -4.23 7.02
N ASN A 32 7.87 -4.11 8.25
CA ASN A 32 7.33 -3.21 9.25
C ASN A 32 7.42 -1.75 8.81
N GLN A 33 8.56 -1.35 8.26
CA GLN A 33 8.75 0.01 7.74
C GLN A 33 7.80 0.29 6.56
N ALA A 34 7.63 -0.67 5.64
CA ALA A 34 6.84 -0.47 4.42
C ALA A 34 5.32 -0.52 4.67
N PHE A 35 4.85 -1.29 5.66
CA PHE A 35 3.44 -1.61 5.80
C PHE A 35 2.85 -1.36 7.18
N ASP A 36 3.66 -1.23 8.21
CA ASP A 36 3.24 -1.03 9.61
C ASP A 36 2.11 -1.99 10.02
N ILE A 37 2.27 -3.29 9.80
CA ILE A 37 1.25 -4.32 10.05
C ILE A 37 1.46 -5.05 11.39
N GLY A 38 0.37 -5.51 11.99
CA GLY A 38 0.43 -6.26 13.25
C GLY A 38 -0.91 -6.29 14.00
N PRO A 39 -0.92 -6.85 15.23
CA PRO A 39 -2.11 -6.89 16.08
C PRO A 39 -2.70 -5.49 16.35
N GLY A 40 -4.00 -5.43 16.55
CA GLY A 40 -4.75 -4.18 16.76
C GLY A 40 -5.10 -3.42 15.48
N LYS A 41 -4.58 -3.85 14.32
CA LYS A 41 -4.74 -3.17 13.05
C LYS A 41 -5.73 -3.88 12.14
N ARG A 42 -6.39 -3.11 11.25
CA ARG A 42 -7.45 -3.58 10.35
C ARG A 42 -7.19 -3.08 8.96
N THR A 43 -7.36 -3.92 7.96
CA THR A 43 -7.10 -3.55 6.57
C THR A 43 -8.20 -3.98 5.60
N ILE A 44 -8.23 -3.31 4.47
CA ILE A 44 -8.97 -3.71 3.28
C ILE A 44 -7.96 -3.97 2.17
N ILE A 45 -8.14 -5.02 1.39
CA ILE A 45 -7.38 -5.31 0.18
C ILE A 45 -8.23 -4.89 -1.03
N PRO A 46 -8.04 -3.68 -1.58
CA PRO A 46 -8.84 -3.18 -2.70
C PRO A 46 -8.33 -3.61 -4.07
N ALA A 47 -7.17 -4.26 -4.11
CA ALA A 47 -6.52 -4.71 -5.33
C ALA A 47 -6.59 -6.23 -5.49
N PRO A 48 -6.58 -6.76 -6.72
CA PRO A 48 -6.64 -8.20 -6.96
C PRO A 48 -5.42 -8.94 -6.38
N LEU A 49 -5.68 -10.02 -5.65
CA LEU A 49 -4.64 -10.84 -5.01
C LEU A 49 -3.72 -11.60 -5.99
N TYR A 50 -3.99 -11.59 -7.29
CA TYR A 50 -3.07 -12.17 -8.27
C TYR A 50 -1.88 -11.25 -8.60
N HIS A 51 -1.91 -9.97 -8.21
CA HIS A 51 -0.74 -9.09 -8.26
C HIS A 51 0.17 -9.33 -7.05
N SER A 52 1.49 -9.16 -7.27
CA SER A 52 2.51 -9.45 -6.24
C SER A 52 2.36 -8.60 -4.97
N ALA A 53 2.12 -7.31 -5.11
CA ALA A 53 2.05 -6.40 -3.96
C ALA A 53 0.84 -6.70 -3.05
N PRO A 54 -0.43 -6.73 -3.52
CA PRO A 54 -1.56 -7.07 -2.65
C PRO A 54 -1.54 -8.53 -2.17
N ASN A 55 -0.96 -9.45 -2.93
CA ASN A 55 -0.77 -10.84 -2.49
C ASN A 55 0.18 -10.91 -1.29
N THR A 56 1.37 -10.31 -1.43
CA THR A 56 2.36 -10.27 -0.34
C THR A 56 1.80 -9.55 0.88
N TYR A 57 1.20 -8.38 0.69
CA TYR A 57 0.58 -7.62 1.78
C TYR A 57 -0.50 -8.43 2.49
N GLY A 58 -1.44 -9.05 1.77
CA GLY A 58 -2.51 -9.85 2.35
C GLY A 58 -2.00 -11.06 3.13
N ILE A 59 -1.00 -11.79 2.61
CA ILE A 59 -0.36 -12.90 3.34
C ILE A 59 0.30 -12.39 4.61
N LEU A 60 1.05 -11.29 4.53
CA LEU A 60 1.72 -10.70 5.69
C LEU A 60 0.73 -10.23 6.75
N CYS A 61 -0.41 -9.62 6.35
CA CYS A 61 -1.46 -9.23 7.30
C CYS A 61 -1.97 -10.41 8.13
N VAL A 62 -2.14 -11.57 7.50
CA VAL A 62 -2.56 -12.80 8.22
C VAL A 62 -1.44 -13.32 9.13
N VAL A 63 -0.21 -13.43 8.60
CA VAL A 63 0.93 -13.97 9.34
C VAL A 63 1.32 -13.09 10.54
N MET A 64 1.23 -11.75 10.37
CA MET A 64 1.54 -10.76 11.40
C MET A 64 0.39 -10.53 12.40
N GLY A 65 -0.74 -11.21 12.22
CA GLY A 65 -1.85 -11.19 13.17
C GLY A 65 -2.65 -9.89 13.19
N MET A 66 -2.92 -9.29 12.03
CA MET A 66 -3.89 -8.19 11.98
C MET A 66 -5.29 -8.67 12.41
N ASP A 67 -6.03 -7.81 13.10
CA ASP A 67 -7.33 -8.17 13.67
C ASP A 67 -8.41 -8.46 12.62
N GLU A 68 -8.36 -7.73 11.50
CA GLU A 68 -9.32 -7.87 10.42
C GLU A 68 -8.70 -7.59 9.05
N MET A 69 -9.07 -8.40 8.07
CA MET A 69 -8.74 -8.18 6.67
C MET A 69 -9.98 -8.37 5.79
N VAL A 70 -10.42 -7.32 5.13
CA VAL A 70 -11.54 -7.33 4.20
C VAL A 70 -11.04 -7.40 2.77
N LEU A 71 -11.54 -8.34 1.97
CA LEU A 71 -11.21 -8.45 0.55
C LEU A 71 -12.30 -7.77 -0.29
N MET A 72 -11.91 -6.83 -1.15
CA MET A 72 -12.81 -6.27 -2.16
C MET A 72 -12.70 -7.11 -3.45
N PRO A 73 -13.78 -7.70 -3.95
CA PRO A 73 -13.76 -8.45 -5.21
C PRO A 73 -13.37 -7.58 -6.42
N ARG A 74 -13.72 -6.31 -6.36
CA ARG A 74 -13.45 -5.30 -7.38
C ARG A 74 -13.31 -3.94 -6.71
N PHE A 75 -12.33 -3.16 -7.12
CA PHE A 75 -12.17 -1.78 -6.63
C PHE A 75 -13.33 -0.89 -7.12
N ASP A 76 -14.02 -0.32 -6.17
CA ASP A 76 -14.95 0.78 -6.33
C ASP A 76 -14.61 1.87 -5.31
N PRO A 77 -14.47 3.15 -5.72
CA PRO A 77 -14.00 4.21 -4.83
C PRO A 77 -14.98 4.54 -3.71
N GLU A 78 -16.28 4.54 -3.98
CA GLU A 78 -17.30 4.82 -2.97
C GLU A 78 -17.43 3.64 -1.99
N ASP A 79 -17.45 2.41 -2.51
CA ASP A 79 -17.52 1.21 -1.67
C ASP A 79 -16.29 1.08 -0.76
N LEU A 80 -15.08 1.50 -1.22
CA LEU A 80 -13.90 1.56 -0.35
C LEU A 80 -14.12 2.50 0.83
N LEU A 81 -14.65 3.72 0.61
CA LEU A 81 -14.92 4.68 1.68
C LEU A 81 -15.94 4.13 2.68
N ARG A 82 -17.01 3.54 2.19
CA ARG A 82 -18.03 2.86 3.00
C ARG A 82 -17.46 1.73 3.85
N LEU A 83 -16.56 0.93 3.29
CA LEU A 83 -15.90 -0.16 4.00
C LEU A 83 -14.91 0.36 5.05
N ILE A 84 -14.16 1.43 4.75
CA ILE A 84 -13.27 2.08 5.73
C ILE A 84 -14.07 2.48 6.98
N GLU A 85 -15.18 3.18 6.80
CA GLU A 85 -16.03 3.59 7.90
C GLU A 85 -16.62 2.40 8.66
N LYS A 86 -17.19 1.44 7.93
CA LYS A 86 -17.85 0.26 8.49
C LYS A 86 -16.92 -0.60 9.34
N HIS A 87 -15.72 -0.87 8.84
CA HIS A 87 -14.76 -1.77 9.47
C HIS A 87 -13.74 -1.05 10.36
N LYS A 88 -13.82 0.30 10.44
CA LYS A 88 -12.83 1.12 11.17
C LYS A 88 -11.41 0.77 10.72
N THR A 89 -11.22 0.72 9.40
CA THR A 89 -9.95 0.38 8.76
C THR A 89 -8.87 1.34 9.18
N THR A 90 -7.72 0.81 9.60
CA THR A 90 -6.57 1.61 10.05
C THR A 90 -5.47 1.67 8.99
N HIS A 91 -5.32 0.61 8.19
CA HIS A 91 -4.21 0.43 7.25
C HIS A 91 -4.71 0.08 5.86
N LEU A 92 -4.07 0.67 4.84
CA LEU A 92 -4.38 0.36 3.44
C LEU A 92 -3.10 0.27 2.61
N GLN A 93 -3.06 -0.70 1.70
CA GLN A 93 -2.13 -0.71 0.58
C GLN A 93 -2.91 -0.39 -0.71
N THR A 94 -2.46 0.63 -1.44
CA THR A 94 -3.15 1.18 -2.60
C THR A 94 -2.23 1.36 -3.80
N VAL A 95 -2.78 1.88 -4.88
CA VAL A 95 -2.01 2.33 -6.05
C VAL A 95 -2.51 3.72 -6.50
N PRO A 96 -1.69 4.54 -7.19
CA PRO A 96 -2.05 5.91 -7.55
C PRO A 96 -3.35 6.05 -8.36
N THR A 97 -3.68 5.07 -9.19
CA THR A 97 -4.95 5.07 -9.94
C THR A 97 -6.18 4.98 -9.04
N MET A 98 -6.07 4.37 -7.86
CA MET A 98 -7.15 4.35 -6.87
C MET A 98 -7.36 5.74 -6.27
N PHE A 99 -6.30 6.46 -5.94
CA PHE A 99 -6.35 7.85 -5.49
C PHE A 99 -7.05 8.75 -6.51
N ILE A 100 -6.63 8.67 -7.78
CA ILE A 100 -7.25 9.44 -8.87
C ILE A 100 -8.75 9.14 -8.97
N ARG A 101 -9.17 7.88 -8.83
CA ARG A 101 -10.58 7.51 -8.90
C ARG A 101 -11.37 7.99 -7.69
N MET A 102 -10.79 7.97 -6.49
CA MET A 102 -11.43 8.50 -5.28
C MET A 102 -11.57 10.02 -5.33
N LEU A 103 -10.54 10.73 -5.80
CA LEU A 103 -10.57 12.19 -5.95
C LEU A 103 -11.55 12.66 -7.03
N LYS A 104 -11.94 11.81 -7.99
CA LYS A 104 -12.98 12.09 -8.97
C LYS A 104 -14.40 12.00 -8.42
N LEU A 105 -14.61 11.41 -7.26
CA LEU A 105 -15.90 11.48 -6.58
C LEU A 105 -16.21 12.94 -6.22
N PRO A 106 -17.46 13.39 -6.37
CA PRO A 106 -17.87 14.70 -5.88
C PRO A 106 -17.53 14.87 -4.40
N GLU A 107 -17.17 16.09 -3.99
CA GLU A 107 -16.80 16.36 -2.60
C GLU A 107 -17.94 16.00 -1.63
N GLU A 108 -19.17 16.28 -2.00
CA GLU A 108 -20.38 15.90 -1.25
C GLU A 108 -20.51 14.38 -1.05
N GLU A 109 -20.07 13.57 -2.05
CA GLU A 109 -20.05 12.11 -1.91
C GLU A 109 -18.94 11.66 -0.96
N ARG A 110 -17.75 12.26 -1.10
CA ARG A 110 -16.62 11.96 -0.22
C ARG A 110 -16.87 12.31 1.24
N ALA A 111 -17.62 13.41 1.48
CA ALA A 111 -17.94 13.90 2.80
C ALA A 111 -18.98 13.03 3.57
N LYS A 112 -19.65 12.10 2.89
CA LYS A 112 -20.60 11.17 3.54
C LYS A 112 -19.94 10.15 4.44
N TYR A 113 -18.65 9.89 4.27
CA TYR A 113 -17.94 8.78 4.90
C TYR A 113 -16.88 9.28 5.91
N ILE A 114 -16.87 8.66 7.08
CA ILE A 114 -15.87 8.94 8.12
C ILE A 114 -14.66 8.03 7.90
N VAL A 115 -13.53 8.63 7.51
CA VAL A 115 -12.27 7.93 7.26
C VAL A 115 -11.20 8.17 8.33
N SER A 116 -11.56 8.79 9.44
CA SER A 116 -10.65 9.19 10.53
C SER A 116 -10.05 8.01 11.30
N SER A 117 -10.47 6.78 11.01
CA SER A 117 -9.84 5.58 11.55
C SER A 117 -8.53 5.22 10.84
N LEU A 118 -8.26 5.80 9.66
CA LEU A 118 -7.03 5.53 8.92
C LEU A 118 -5.83 6.13 9.65
N GLU A 119 -4.80 5.33 9.81
CA GLU A 119 -3.53 5.65 10.48
C GLU A 119 -2.35 5.55 9.52
N PHE A 120 -2.40 4.61 8.59
CA PHE A 120 -1.32 4.33 7.67
C PHE A 120 -1.86 3.90 6.30
N VAL A 121 -1.53 4.65 5.28
CA VAL A 121 -1.86 4.32 3.89
C VAL A 121 -0.59 4.33 3.08
N VAL A 122 -0.29 3.22 2.41
CA VAL A 122 0.88 3.15 1.54
C VAL A 122 0.49 2.90 0.09
N HIS A 123 1.15 3.58 -0.81
CA HIS A 123 1.01 3.33 -2.24
C HIS A 123 2.34 2.96 -2.89
N ALA A 124 2.24 2.24 -4.00
CA ALA A 124 3.38 1.82 -4.81
C ALA A 124 2.92 1.41 -6.23
N ALA A 125 3.78 0.69 -6.94
CA ALA A 125 3.55 0.06 -8.23
C ALA A 125 3.51 0.99 -9.45
N ALA A 126 3.35 2.30 -9.26
CA ALA A 126 3.43 3.31 -10.32
C ALA A 126 3.82 4.67 -9.73
N PRO A 127 4.41 5.58 -10.52
CA PRO A 127 4.61 6.95 -10.09
C PRO A 127 3.29 7.61 -9.70
N CYS A 128 3.26 8.29 -8.56
CA CYS A 128 2.11 9.08 -8.15
C CYS A 128 2.32 10.54 -8.54
N PRO A 129 1.42 11.15 -9.35
CA PRO A 129 1.51 12.56 -9.64
C PRO A 129 1.52 13.39 -8.34
N PRO A 130 2.44 14.37 -8.19
CA PRO A 130 2.58 15.11 -6.94
C PRO A 130 1.30 15.85 -6.50
N ASP A 131 0.52 16.36 -7.44
CA ASP A 131 -0.77 17.01 -7.19
C ASP A 131 -1.82 16.03 -6.65
N ILE A 132 -1.84 14.80 -7.13
CA ILE A 132 -2.73 13.74 -6.63
C ILE A 132 -2.36 13.35 -5.20
N LYS A 133 -1.06 13.15 -4.94
CA LYS A 133 -0.60 12.80 -3.59
C LYS A 133 -0.87 13.94 -2.61
N GLN A 134 -0.65 15.20 -3.02
CA GLN A 134 -0.98 16.36 -2.18
C GLN A 134 -2.47 16.40 -1.83
N GLN A 135 -3.36 16.24 -2.81
CA GLN A 135 -4.81 16.22 -2.57
C GLN A 135 -5.23 15.09 -1.63
N MET A 136 -4.58 13.93 -1.71
CA MET A 136 -4.85 12.83 -0.75
C MET A 136 -4.36 13.17 0.65
N ILE A 137 -3.20 13.81 0.80
CA ILE A 137 -2.69 14.28 2.09
C ILE A 137 -3.62 15.37 2.68
N ASP A 138 -4.09 16.29 1.84
CA ASP A 138 -5.03 17.35 2.26
C ASP A 138 -6.36 16.76 2.75
N TRP A 139 -6.80 15.64 2.17
CA TRP A 139 -8.05 14.98 2.53
C TRP A 139 -7.92 14.01 3.71
N TRP A 140 -6.90 13.13 3.70
CA TRP A 140 -6.75 12.05 4.69
C TRP A 140 -5.73 12.37 5.79
N GLY A 141 -5.00 13.46 5.65
CA GLY A 141 -3.90 13.83 6.53
C GLY A 141 -2.55 13.23 6.10
N PRO A 142 -1.48 13.53 6.85
CA PRO A 142 -0.11 13.13 6.52
C PRO A 142 0.17 11.64 6.84
N ILE A 143 -0.70 10.77 6.39
CA ILE A 143 -0.64 9.31 6.55
C ILE A 143 -0.37 8.57 5.23
N ILE A 144 -0.17 9.33 4.12
CA ILE A 144 0.02 8.77 2.78
C ILE A 144 1.51 8.51 2.54
N ASN A 145 1.91 7.28 2.70
CA ASN A 145 3.28 6.82 2.54
C ASN A 145 3.51 6.19 1.17
N GLU A 146 4.76 6.04 0.78
CA GLU A 146 5.15 5.47 -0.51
C GLU A 146 6.34 4.55 -0.34
N TYR A 147 6.33 3.43 -1.03
CA TYR A 147 7.54 2.67 -1.27
C TYR A 147 7.76 2.45 -2.76
N TYR A 148 9.02 2.43 -3.17
CA TYR A 148 9.42 1.97 -4.49
C TYR A 148 9.98 0.56 -4.37
N GLY A 149 9.65 -0.28 -5.33
CA GLY A 149 10.08 -1.67 -5.33
C GLY A 149 9.67 -2.43 -6.59
N ALA A 150 10.09 -3.68 -6.65
CA ALA A 150 9.74 -4.57 -7.74
C ALA A 150 9.43 -5.98 -7.22
N THR A 151 8.76 -6.79 -8.04
CA THR A 151 8.44 -8.18 -7.68
C THR A 151 9.69 -8.99 -7.37
N GLU A 152 10.81 -8.67 -8.01
CA GLU A 152 12.10 -9.36 -7.86
C GLU A 152 12.75 -9.11 -6.50
N VAL A 153 12.68 -7.88 -6.00
CA VAL A 153 13.46 -7.42 -4.84
C VAL A 153 12.58 -7.02 -3.64
N GLY A 154 11.29 -6.76 -3.84
CA GLY A 154 10.41 -6.23 -2.81
C GLY A 154 10.47 -4.71 -2.73
N ALA A 155 10.21 -4.14 -1.56
CA ALA A 155 10.38 -2.72 -1.30
C ALA A 155 11.88 -2.41 -1.11
N VAL A 156 12.38 -1.36 -1.76
CA VAL A 156 13.79 -0.96 -1.72
C VAL A 156 13.99 0.48 -1.25
N SER A 157 12.98 1.34 -1.37
CA SER A 157 12.99 2.66 -0.73
C SER A 157 11.63 2.96 -0.11
N PHE A 158 11.63 3.85 0.87
CA PHE A 158 10.43 4.26 1.60
C PHE A 158 10.45 5.76 1.86
N LEU A 159 9.26 6.35 1.88
CA LEU A 159 9.05 7.77 2.12
C LEU A 159 7.73 7.96 2.87
N ASP A 160 7.78 8.57 4.03
CA ASP A 160 6.56 9.00 4.73
C ASP A 160 6.02 10.33 4.19
N SER A 161 4.81 10.70 4.62
CA SER A 161 4.16 11.94 4.17
C SER A 161 4.95 13.19 4.53
N ASN A 162 5.59 13.25 5.70
CA ASN A 162 6.31 14.44 6.15
C ASN A 162 7.59 14.64 5.33
N GLN A 163 8.31 13.56 5.09
CA GLN A 163 9.48 13.56 4.19
C GLN A 163 9.08 13.97 2.78
N TRP A 164 7.95 13.44 2.27
CA TRP A 164 7.48 13.78 0.94
C TRP A 164 7.09 15.26 0.80
N LEU A 165 6.46 15.85 1.81
CA LEU A 165 6.11 17.28 1.80
C LEU A 165 7.34 18.18 1.68
N GLY A 166 8.49 17.74 2.23
CA GLY A 166 9.78 18.40 2.06
C GLY A 166 10.49 18.12 0.74
N HIS A 167 10.16 16.99 0.08
CA HIS A 167 10.86 16.50 -1.11
C HIS A 167 9.87 15.94 -2.16
N ARG A 168 8.98 16.80 -2.65
CA ARG A 168 7.91 16.42 -3.59
C ARG A 168 8.46 15.77 -4.85
N GLY A 169 7.89 14.62 -5.21
CA GLY A 169 8.31 13.83 -6.35
C GLY A 169 9.44 12.84 -6.06
N SER A 170 9.99 12.83 -4.85
CA SER A 170 10.88 11.77 -4.38
C SER A 170 10.12 10.46 -4.14
N VAL A 171 10.81 9.33 -4.28
CA VAL A 171 10.35 7.99 -3.89
C VAL A 171 11.02 7.51 -2.59
N GLY A 172 11.71 8.40 -1.89
CA GLY A 172 12.33 8.18 -0.61
C GLY A 172 13.79 7.75 -0.65
N GLU A 173 14.26 7.35 0.52
CA GLU A 173 15.61 6.86 0.75
C GLU A 173 15.64 5.34 0.71
N ALA A 174 16.82 4.78 0.44
CA ALA A 174 17.03 3.34 0.49
C ALA A 174 16.65 2.80 1.87
N MET A 175 15.86 1.73 1.89
CA MET A 175 15.53 1.03 3.13
C MET A 175 16.77 0.34 3.68
N LYS A 176 16.83 0.21 5.01
CA LYS A 176 17.88 -0.50 5.68
C LYS A 176 17.95 -1.94 5.14
N ASN A 177 19.11 -2.37 4.72
CA ASN A 177 19.35 -3.72 4.18
C ASN A 177 18.85 -3.98 2.73
N CYS A 178 18.73 -2.92 1.90
CA CYS A 178 18.49 -3.03 0.44
C CYS A 178 19.75 -2.78 -0.35
#